data_1a11f9e38bc29e306d164642d05bf0ec
#
_entry.id   1a11f9e38bc29e306d164642d05bf0ec
#
_cell.length_a   1.000
_cell.length_b   1.000
_cell.length_c   1.000
_cell.angle_alpha   90.00
_cell.angle_beta   90.00
_cell.angle_gamma   90.00
#
_symmetry.space_group_name_H-M   'P 1'
#
loop_
_entity.id
_entity.type
_entity.pdbx_description
1 polymer ?
#
loop_
_entity_poly.entity_id
_entity_poly.type
_entity_poly.pdbx_seq_one_letter_code
_entity_poly.pdbx_strand_id
1 'polypeptide(L)'
;VLMGYHPDLSLLQPPTAQMKEHAKATLTMIGLPDREQKNYNQLSEGQKQLCILARAFVGTRKLLLLDEPESALDFRFRNQMMQHLRTYVTAHDACALVTLHDPSLALNTCDELIVLSNGTHSGNISPKSTPVSKMESLLSSIYGTINIAKLHDKNGNEHLVMIQEESI
;
A
#
# COMPACT_ATOMS: atom_id res chain seq x y z
N VAL A 1 -7.08 -16.38 -0.42
CA VAL A 1 -5.67 -16.18 -0.84
C VAL A 1 -5.34 -17.03 -2.05
N LEU A 2 -5.63 -18.34 -2.06
CA LEU A 2 -5.34 -19.26 -3.19
C LEU A 2 -5.89 -18.79 -4.55
N MET A 3 -6.93 -17.97 -4.58
CA MET A 3 -7.44 -17.37 -5.82
C MET A 3 -6.41 -16.47 -6.54
N GLY A 4 -5.35 -16.04 -5.87
CA GLY A 4 -4.24 -15.30 -6.49
C GLY A 4 -3.49 -16.10 -7.56
N TYR A 5 -3.57 -17.44 -7.49
CA TYR A 5 -3.00 -18.35 -8.50
C TYR A 5 -3.92 -18.60 -9.69
N HIS A 6 -5.16 -18.09 -9.67
CA HIS A 6 -6.15 -18.39 -10.72
C HIS A 6 -5.63 -18.18 -12.15
N PRO A 7 -4.84 -17.14 -12.47
CA PRO A 7 -4.26 -16.98 -13.80
C PRO A 7 -3.25 -18.07 -14.19
N ASP A 8 -2.69 -18.75 -13.21
CA ASP A 8 -1.63 -19.76 -13.40
C ASP A 8 -2.19 -21.20 -13.38
N LEU A 9 -3.51 -21.36 -13.12
CA LEU A 9 -4.21 -22.63 -13.04
C LEU A 9 -5.21 -22.77 -14.19
N SER A 10 -5.34 -23.95 -14.77
CA SER A 10 -6.46 -24.25 -15.66
C SER A 10 -7.78 -24.32 -14.86
N LEU A 11 -8.92 -24.08 -15.53
CA LEU A 11 -10.25 -23.95 -14.92
C LEU A 11 -10.67 -25.07 -13.96
N LEU A 12 -10.10 -26.27 -14.09
CA LEU A 12 -10.44 -27.45 -13.28
C LEU A 12 -9.26 -27.94 -12.43
N GLN A 13 -8.13 -27.24 -12.43
CA GLN A 13 -6.94 -27.68 -11.71
C GLN A 13 -6.98 -27.21 -10.25
N PRO A 14 -6.98 -28.12 -9.27
CA PRO A 14 -6.91 -27.73 -7.86
C PRO A 14 -5.52 -27.16 -7.53
N PRO A 15 -5.41 -26.24 -6.54
CA PRO A 15 -4.14 -25.74 -6.05
C PRO A 15 -3.26 -26.89 -5.53
N THR A 16 -1.97 -26.86 -5.93
CA THR A 16 -0.98 -27.85 -5.49
C THR A 16 -0.65 -27.72 -4.00
N ALA A 17 0.00 -28.73 -3.42
CA ALA A 17 0.49 -28.66 -2.04
C ALA A 17 1.47 -27.49 -1.86
N GLN A 18 2.37 -27.26 -2.83
CA GLN A 18 3.31 -26.13 -2.80
C GLN A 18 2.61 -24.76 -2.80
N MET A 19 1.55 -24.59 -3.60
CA MET A 19 0.75 -23.37 -3.60
C MET A 19 0.06 -23.13 -2.26
N LYS A 20 -0.42 -24.18 -1.61
CA LYS A 20 -1.04 -24.09 -0.28
C LYS A 20 -0.02 -23.67 0.79
N GLU A 21 1.17 -24.25 0.79
CA GLU A 21 2.25 -23.86 1.71
C GLU A 21 2.71 -22.43 1.48
N HIS A 22 2.87 -22.00 0.22
CA HIS A 22 3.21 -20.61 -0.09
C HIS A 22 2.10 -19.64 0.34
N ALA A 23 0.84 -19.97 0.14
CA ALA A 23 -0.28 -19.14 0.61
C ALA A 23 -0.31 -19.04 2.14
N LYS A 24 0.01 -20.12 2.87
CA LYS A 24 0.15 -20.12 4.33
C LYS A 24 1.31 -19.23 4.79
N ALA A 25 2.47 -19.38 4.17
CA ALA A 25 3.64 -18.52 4.46
C ALA A 25 3.33 -17.04 4.20
N THR A 26 2.62 -16.73 3.12
CA THR A 26 2.20 -15.37 2.78
C THR A 26 1.23 -14.80 3.84
N LEU A 27 0.25 -15.59 4.30
CA LEU A 27 -0.64 -15.18 5.39
C LEU A 27 0.14 -14.88 6.68
N THR A 28 1.10 -15.71 7.03
CA THR A 28 1.97 -15.48 8.20
C THR A 28 2.78 -14.20 8.04
N MET A 29 3.37 -13.97 6.85
CA MET A 29 4.17 -12.78 6.54
C MET A 29 3.37 -11.48 6.72
N ILE A 30 2.09 -11.45 6.33
CA ILE A 30 1.24 -10.27 6.46
C ILE A 30 0.53 -10.15 7.82
N GLY A 31 0.91 -10.96 8.82
CA GLY A 31 0.37 -10.88 10.17
C GLY A 31 -0.96 -11.61 10.40
N LEU A 32 -1.28 -12.59 9.58
CA LEU A 32 -2.46 -13.46 9.71
C LEU A 32 -2.09 -14.94 9.90
N PRO A 33 -1.23 -15.29 10.89
CA PRO A 33 -0.89 -16.69 11.15
C PRO A 33 -2.15 -17.47 11.57
N ASP A 34 -2.19 -18.76 11.23
CA ASP A 34 -3.25 -19.71 11.62
C ASP A 34 -4.67 -19.27 11.23
N ARG A 35 -4.80 -18.50 10.14
CA ARG A 35 -6.08 -18.06 9.59
C ARG A 35 -6.50 -18.79 8.31
N GLU A 36 -5.71 -19.72 7.82
CA GLU A 36 -5.93 -20.44 6.57
C GLU A 36 -7.25 -21.23 6.53
N GLN A 37 -7.74 -21.68 7.70
CA GLN A 37 -9.01 -22.43 7.84
C GLN A 37 -10.18 -21.55 8.27
N LYS A 38 -9.98 -20.27 8.57
CA LYS A 38 -11.08 -19.39 8.96
C LYS A 38 -11.92 -18.98 7.77
N ASN A 39 -13.23 -18.90 8.01
CA ASN A 39 -14.15 -18.35 7.03
C ASN A 39 -13.85 -16.84 6.86
N TYR A 40 -13.70 -16.40 5.61
CA TYR A 40 -13.42 -15.02 5.25
C TYR A 40 -14.43 -14.04 5.86
N ASN A 41 -15.71 -14.42 5.92
CA ASN A 41 -16.78 -13.58 6.48
C ASN A 41 -16.66 -13.35 8.00
N GLN A 42 -15.86 -14.16 8.71
CA GLN A 42 -15.62 -14.03 10.14
C GLN A 42 -14.39 -13.17 10.47
N LEU A 43 -13.70 -12.68 9.45
CA LEU A 43 -12.55 -11.79 9.60
C LEU A 43 -13.03 -10.35 9.81
N SER A 44 -12.25 -9.56 10.57
CA SER A 44 -12.46 -8.11 10.64
C SER A 44 -12.17 -7.47 9.26
N GLU A 45 -12.66 -6.26 9.02
CA GLU A 45 -12.42 -5.57 7.72
C GLU A 45 -10.92 -5.40 7.45
N GLY A 46 -10.12 -5.04 8.44
CA GLY A 46 -8.66 -4.97 8.30
C GLY A 46 -8.04 -6.34 7.95
N GLN A 47 -8.49 -7.43 8.57
CA GLN A 47 -8.02 -8.78 8.23
C GLN A 47 -8.45 -9.19 6.81
N LYS A 48 -9.64 -8.78 6.37
CA LYS A 48 -10.10 -9.02 5.00
C LYS A 48 -9.21 -8.31 3.98
N GLN A 49 -8.85 -7.04 4.24
CA GLN A 49 -7.92 -6.28 3.38
C GLN A 49 -6.54 -6.93 3.31
N LEU A 50 -5.99 -7.37 4.45
CA LEU A 50 -4.74 -8.13 4.45
C LEU A 50 -4.86 -9.44 3.64
N CYS A 51 -5.99 -10.14 3.70
CA CYS A 51 -6.22 -11.32 2.85
C CYS A 51 -6.25 -10.98 1.35
N ILE A 52 -6.79 -9.81 0.97
CA ILE A 52 -6.78 -9.33 -0.42
C ILE A 52 -5.33 -9.05 -0.86
N LEU A 53 -4.54 -8.40 0.00
CA LEU A 53 -3.12 -8.16 -0.26
C LEU A 53 -2.35 -9.48 -0.39
N ALA A 54 -2.56 -10.45 0.52
CA ALA A 54 -1.97 -11.78 0.43
C ALA A 54 -2.33 -12.47 -0.89
N ARG A 55 -3.57 -12.32 -1.36
CA ARG A 55 -4.00 -12.86 -2.65
C ARG A 55 -3.21 -12.26 -3.82
N ALA A 56 -2.87 -10.97 -3.76
CA ALA A 56 -2.04 -10.32 -4.77
C ALA A 56 -0.59 -10.85 -4.73
N PHE A 57 -0.06 -11.09 -3.53
CA PHE A 57 1.34 -11.52 -3.34
C PHE A 57 1.62 -12.95 -3.81
N VAL A 58 0.71 -13.91 -3.59
CA VAL A 58 0.94 -15.31 -3.97
C VAL A 58 1.11 -15.51 -5.49
N GLY A 59 0.60 -14.58 -6.31
CA GLY A 59 0.76 -14.65 -7.76
C GLY A 59 2.16 -14.28 -8.27
N THR A 60 3.11 -13.90 -7.41
CA THR A 60 4.49 -13.50 -7.76
C THR A 60 4.56 -12.58 -8.98
N ARG A 61 3.70 -11.55 -9.00
CA ARG A 61 3.61 -10.62 -10.13
C ARG A 61 4.68 -9.54 -10.05
N LYS A 62 5.20 -9.14 -11.21
CA LYS A 62 6.16 -8.03 -11.34
C LYS A 62 5.51 -6.65 -11.26
N LEU A 63 4.20 -6.58 -11.45
CA LEU A 63 3.41 -5.36 -11.31
C LEU A 63 2.17 -5.64 -10.45
N LEU A 64 2.02 -4.87 -9.38
CA LEU A 64 0.83 -4.86 -8.54
C LEU A 64 0.07 -3.55 -8.77
N LEU A 65 -1.25 -3.67 -8.99
CA LEU A 65 -2.16 -2.53 -9.05
C LEU A 65 -3.10 -2.63 -7.85
N LEU A 66 -3.04 -1.65 -6.97
CA LEU A 66 -3.80 -1.62 -5.72
C LEU A 66 -4.61 -0.32 -5.66
N ASP A 67 -5.91 -0.47 -5.58
CA ASP A 67 -6.84 0.66 -5.50
C ASP A 67 -7.32 0.82 -4.06
N GLU A 68 -6.94 1.93 -3.43
CA GLU A 68 -7.27 2.32 -2.05
C GLU A 68 -7.14 1.18 -1.02
N PRO A 69 -6.01 0.45 -1.00
CA PRO A 69 -5.91 -0.74 -0.15
C PRO A 69 -5.93 -0.42 1.35
N GLU A 70 -5.72 0.86 1.73
CA GLU A 70 -5.72 1.33 3.11
C GLU A 70 -7.08 1.81 3.62
N SER A 71 -8.09 1.98 2.75
CA SER A 71 -9.36 2.69 3.07
C SER A 71 -10.13 2.09 4.26
N ALA A 72 -10.06 0.78 4.48
CA ALA A 72 -10.72 0.08 5.59
C ALA A 72 -9.78 -0.23 6.77
N LEU A 73 -8.55 0.32 6.77
CA LEU A 73 -7.54 0.02 7.78
C LEU A 73 -7.39 1.18 8.77
N ASP A 74 -7.19 0.85 10.06
CA ASP A 74 -6.75 1.81 11.04
C ASP A 74 -5.27 2.22 10.82
N PHE A 75 -4.83 3.26 11.52
CA PHE A 75 -3.50 3.84 11.38
C PHE A 75 -2.37 2.79 11.47
N ARG A 76 -2.46 1.86 12.42
CA ARG A 76 -1.44 0.82 12.62
C ARG A 76 -1.38 -0.13 11.43
N PHE A 77 -2.53 -0.60 10.98
CA PHE A 77 -2.63 -1.55 9.88
C PHE A 77 -2.26 -0.93 8.53
N ARG A 78 -2.56 0.36 8.29
CA ARG A 78 -2.12 1.08 7.08
C ARG A 78 -0.59 1.05 6.94
N ASN A 79 0.12 1.46 8.00
CA ASN A 79 1.58 1.46 7.99
C ASN A 79 2.16 0.04 7.80
N GLN A 80 1.61 -0.94 8.50
CA GLN A 80 2.03 -2.33 8.40
C GLN A 80 1.81 -2.89 6.98
N MET A 81 0.68 -2.58 6.37
CA MET A 81 0.37 -2.96 4.99
C MET A 81 1.39 -2.39 4.01
N MET A 82 1.72 -1.08 4.11
CA MET A 82 2.72 -0.46 3.24
C MET A 82 4.12 -1.05 3.44
N GLN A 83 4.48 -1.43 4.67
CA GLN A 83 5.73 -2.15 4.95
C GLN A 83 5.76 -3.53 4.28
N HIS A 84 4.67 -4.29 4.36
CA HIS A 84 4.56 -5.59 3.68
C HIS A 84 4.65 -5.44 2.17
N LEU A 85 4.00 -4.42 1.60
CA LEU A 85 4.07 -4.13 0.17
C LEU A 85 5.50 -3.78 -0.24
N ARG A 86 6.18 -2.92 0.51
CA ARG A 86 7.59 -2.57 0.26
C ARG A 86 8.51 -3.78 0.33
N THR A 87 8.34 -4.62 1.35
CA THR A 87 9.10 -5.87 1.49
C THR A 87 8.89 -6.78 0.28
N TYR A 88 7.64 -6.93 -0.16
CA TYR A 88 7.31 -7.74 -1.31
C TYR A 88 7.96 -7.23 -2.60
N VAL A 89 7.79 -5.94 -2.94
CA VAL A 89 8.32 -5.38 -4.19
C VAL A 89 9.84 -5.45 -4.24
N THR A 90 10.51 -5.22 -3.11
CA THR A 90 11.98 -5.34 -3.00
C THR A 90 12.45 -6.78 -3.18
N ALA A 91 11.79 -7.74 -2.50
CA ALA A 91 12.19 -9.16 -2.55
C ALA A 91 11.96 -9.81 -3.93
N HIS A 92 10.99 -9.32 -4.71
CA HIS A 92 10.60 -9.90 -5.99
C HIS A 92 11.05 -9.06 -7.20
N ASP A 93 11.80 -7.97 -6.99
CA ASP A 93 12.16 -7.01 -8.04
C ASP A 93 10.90 -6.62 -8.84
N ALA A 94 9.87 -6.18 -8.11
CA ALA A 94 8.55 -5.86 -8.61
C ALA A 94 8.26 -4.36 -8.49
N CYS A 95 7.17 -3.90 -9.09
CA CYS A 95 6.63 -2.55 -8.95
C CYS A 95 5.20 -2.62 -8.40
N ALA A 96 4.82 -1.64 -7.59
CA ALA A 96 3.44 -1.46 -7.15
C ALA A 96 2.96 -0.05 -7.52
N LEU A 97 1.82 0.03 -8.19
CA LEU A 97 1.06 1.26 -8.38
C LEU A 97 -0.13 1.24 -7.43
N VAL A 98 -0.19 2.24 -6.55
CA VAL A 98 -1.15 2.28 -5.44
C VAL A 98 -1.88 3.61 -5.47
N THR A 99 -3.21 3.62 -5.44
CA THR A 99 -3.97 4.85 -5.15
C THR A 99 -4.09 5.01 -3.63
N LEU A 100 -3.80 6.19 -3.12
CA LEU A 100 -3.84 6.51 -1.70
C LEU A 100 -4.57 7.84 -1.48
N HIS A 101 -5.33 7.93 -0.40
CA HIS A 101 -6.01 9.17 0.02
C HIS A 101 -5.26 9.93 1.10
N ASP A 102 -4.37 9.27 1.83
CA ASP A 102 -3.54 9.90 2.87
C ASP A 102 -2.21 10.38 2.27
N PRO A 103 -2.04 11.70 2.03
CA PRO A 103 -0.83 12.22 1.43
C PRO A 103 0.39 12.09 2.35
N SER A 104 0.23 12.12 3.67
CA SER A 104 1.34 11.89 4.60
C SER A 104 1.81 10.45 4.54
N LEU A 105 0.91 9.48 4.42
CA LEU A 105 1.26 8.08 4.20
C LEU A 105 2.00 7.93 2.86
N ALA A 106 1.50 8.52 1.78
CA ALA A 106 2.13 8.45 0.46
C ALA A 106 3.54 9.05 0.46
N LEU A 107 3.72 10.25 1.03
CA LEU A 107 5.02 10.94 1.13
C LEU A 107 6.08 10.14 1.92
N ASN A 108 5.65 9.33 2.90
CA ASN A 108 6.58 8.58 3.75
C ASN A 108 6.81 7.14 3.28
N THR A 109 5.98 6.60 2.39
CA THR A 109 6.05 5.17 2.04
C THR A 109 6.29 4.90 0.57
N CYS A 110 5.95 5.82 -0.35
CA CYS A 110 6.16 5.66 -1.78
C CYS A 110 7.50 6.25 -2.23
N ASP A 111 8.08 5.68 -3.27
CA ASP A 111 9.31 6.21 -3.87
C ASP A 111 9.00 7.37 -4.82
N GLU A 112 7.83 7.34 -5.46
CA GLU A 112 7.33 8.38 -6.35
C GLU A 112 5.82 8.51 -6.23
N LEU A 113 5.32 9.74 -6.27
CA LEU A 113 3.89 10.06 -6.31
C LEU A 113 3.56 10.70 -7.66
N ILE A 114 2.52 10.20 -8.30
CA ILE A 114 1.90 10.79 -9.49
C ILE A 114 0.70 11.59 -9.01
N VAL A 115 0.77 12.92 -9.15
CA VAL A 115 -0.30 13.82 -8.69
C VAL A 115 -1.31 14.01 -9.82
N LEU A 116 -2.56 13.62 -9.55
CA LEU A 116 -3.69 13.80 -10.46
C LEU A 116 -4.66 14.83 -9.88
N SER A 117 -5.01 15.85 -10.64
CA SER A 117 -6.00 16.86 -10.27
C SER A 117 -6.97 17.10 -11.43
N ASN A 118 -8.27 17.11 -11.14
CA ASN A 118 -9.32 17.31 -12.15
C ASN A 118 -9.19 16.38 -13.37
N GLY A 119 -8.81 15.12 -13.15
CA GLY A 119 -8.67 14.11 -14.20
C GLY A 119 -7.42 14.27 -15.07
N THR A 120 -6.50 15.17 -14.71
CA THR A 120 -5.26 15.41 -15.47
C THR A 120 -4.02 15.20 -14.60
N HIS A 121 -2.91 14.84 -15.22
CA HIS A 121 -1.61 14.74 -14.57
C HIS A 121 -1.07 16.15 -14.26
N SER A 122 -0.85 16.44 -12.98
CA SER A 122 -0.36 17.73 -12.48
C SER A 122 1.16 17.74 -12.24
N GLY A 123 1.74 16.59 -11.99
CA GLY A 123 3.18 16.45 -11.78
C GLY A 123 3.57 15.22 -10.97
N ASN A 124 4.87 15.05 -10.80
CA ASN A 124 5.43 13.96 -9.98
C ASN A 124 6.17 14.53 -8.78
N ILE A 125 6.12 13.79 -7.67
CA ILE A 125 6.85 14.06 -6.44
C ILE A 125 7.70 12.85 -6.11
N SER A 126 9.02 13.05 -6.01
CA SER A 126 9.93 12.08 -5.38
C SER A 126 10.22 12.58 -3.97
N PRO A 127 9.66 12.00 -2.91
CA PRO A 127 9.74 12.56 -1.54
C PRO A 127 11.16 12.82 -1.06
N LYS A 128 12.13 12.02 -1.52
CA LYS A 128 13.54 12.14 -1.14
C LYS A 128 14.30 13.28 -1.83
N SER A 129 13.82 13.77 -2.97
CA SER A 129 14.57 14.72 -3.82
C SER A 129 13.79 15.96 -4.22
N THR A 130 12.47 15.91 -4.24
CA THR A 130 11.63 17.07 -4.57
C THR A 130 11.66 18.08 -3.43
N PRO A 131 11.92 19.37 -3.68
CA PRO A 131 11.85 20.41 -2.66
C PRO A 131 10.45 20.50 -2.04
N VAL A 132 10.38 20.77 -0.72
CA VAL A 132 9.11 20.87 0.03
C VAL A 132 8.16 21.86 -0.61
N SER A 133 8.64 23.05 -1.00
CA SER A 133 7.81 24.07 -1.64
C SER A 133 7.16 23.62 -2.96
N LYS A 134 7.84 22.74 -3.72
CA LYS A 134 7.27 22.13 -4.93
C LYS A 134 6.23 21.07 -4.59
N MET A 135 6.47 20.26 -3.54
CA MET A 135 5.48 19.30 -3.04
C MET A 135 4.19 20.01 -2.62
N GLU A 136 4.33 21.07 -1.82
CA GLU A 136 3.22 21.92 -1.36
C GLU A 136 2.45 22.50 -2.55
N SER A 137 3.12 23.08 -3.52
CA SER A 137 2.49 23.65 -4.72
C SER A 137 1.68 22.61 -5.50
N LEU A 138 2.19 21.38 -5.68
CA LEU A 138 1.51 20.30 -6.39
C LEU A 138 0.31 19.78 -5.60
N LEU A 139 0.47 19.53 -4.31
CA LEU A 139 -0.57 18.97 -3.46
C LEU A 139 -1.66 20.00 -3.13
N SER A 140 -1.34 21.30 -3.09
CA SER A 140 -2.33 22.37 -2.91
C SER A 140 -3.39 22.40 -4.02
N SER A 141 -3.07 21.88 -5.21
CA SER A 141 -4.06 21.79 -6.29
C SER A 141 -5.20 20.80 -6.00
N ILE A 142 -4.99 19.91 -5.00
CA ILE A 142 -5.96 18.88 -4.58
C ILE A 142 -6.55 19.22 -3.22
N TYR A 143 -5.71 19.61 -2.26
CA TYR A 143 -6.07 19.72 -0.85
C TYR A 143 -6.28 21.16 -0.36
N GLY A 144 -6.16 22.17 -1.23
CA GLY A 144 -6.18 23.57 -0.84
C GLY A 144 -4.87 24.02 -0.21
N THR A 145 -4.89 25.09 0.58
CA THR A 145 -3.66 25.61 1.22
C THR A 145 -3.13 24.60 2.23
N ILE A 146 -1.91 24.13 1.99
CA ILE A 146 -1.24 23.15 2.86
C ILE A 146 0.19 23.56 3.18
N ASN A 147 0.71 23.03 4.26
CA ASN A 147 2.11 23.10 4.65
C ASN A 147 2.64 21.67 4.89
N ILE A 148 3.90 21.42 4.56
CA ILE A 148 4.56 20.14 4.80
C ILE A 148 5.65 20.34 5.83
N ALA A 149 5.43 19.83 7.04
CA ALA A 149 6.40 19.83 8.12
C ALA A 149 7.31 18.60 8.05
N LYS A 150 8.60 18.81 8.34
CA LYS A 150 9.60 17.74 8.54
C LYS A 150 9.71 17.45 10.02
N LEU A 151 9.36 16.23 10.42
CA LEU A 151 9.46 15.75 11.79
C LEU A 151 10.44 14.59 11.86
N HIS A 152 11.08 14.39 13.02
CA HIS A 152 11.95 13.25 13.24
C HIS A 152 11.36 12.33 14.31
N ASP A 153 11.43 11.03 14.06
CA ASP A 153 11.07 10.03 15.05
C ASP A 153 12.17 9.86 16.11
N LYS A 154 11.94 8.99 17.09
CA LYS A 154 12.90 8.70 18.17
C LYS A 154 14.22 8.10 17.67
N ASN A 155 14.25 7.57 16.46
CA ASN A 155 15.41 6.95 15.82
C ASN A 155 16.14 7.93 14.88
N GLY A 156 15.62 9.17 14.74
CA GLY A 156 16.17 10.19 13.86
C GLY A 156 15.72 10.08 12.40
N ASN A 157 14.74 9.22 12.09
CA ASN A 157 14.19 9.14 10.73
C ASN A 157 13.29 10.35 10.45
N GLU A 158 13.50 10.99 9.30
CA GLU A 158 12.66 12.11 8.83
C GLU A 158 11.31 11.60 8.35
N HIS A 159 10.25 12.29 8.75
CA HIS A 159 8.89 12.09 8.31
C HIS A 159 8.30 13.38 7.76
N LEU A 160 7.59 13.30 6.65
CA LEU A 160 6.86 14.41 6.05
C LEU A 160 5.40 14.36 6.52
N VAL A 161 4.92 15.43 7.12
CA VAL A 161 3.55 15.52 7.62
C VAL A 161 2.86 16.69 6.93
N MET A 162 1.80 16.39 6.20
CA MET A 162 0.98 17.42 5.57
C MET A 162 -0.02 17.98 6.59
N ILE A 163 -0.07 19.31 6.67
CA ILE A 163 -0.98 20.06 7.51
C ILE A 163 -1.83 20.93 6.58
N GLN A 164 -3.15 20.83 6.67
CA GLN A 164 -4.07 21.72 5.95
C GLN A 164 -4.24 23.00 6.76
N GLU A 165 -4.09 24.14 6.10
CA GLU A 165 -4.38 25.43 6.71
C GLU A 165 -5.88 25.74 6.57
N GLU A 166 -6.54 26.05 7.68
CA GLU A 166 -7.91 26.55 7.65
C GLU A 166 -7.91 27.94 7.01
N SER A 167 -8.65 28.10 5.93
CA SER A 167 -8.96 29.42 5.38
C SER A 167 -9.89 30.11 6.37
N ILE A 168 -9.40 31.14 7.09
CA ILE A 168 -10.20 32.02 7.95
C ILE A 168 -11.07 32.90 7.07
#